data_ddf2398f0481d9e536834c812482e157
#
_entry.id   ddf2398f0481d9e536834c812482e157
#
_cell.length_a   1.000
_cell.length_b   1.000
_cell.length_c   1.000
_cell.angle_alpha   90.00
_cell.angle_beta   90.00
_cell.angle_gamma   90.00
#
_symmetry.space_group_name_H-M   'P 1'
#
loop_
_entity.id
_entity.type
_entity.pdbx_description
1 polymer ?
#
loop_
_entity_poly.entity_id
_entity_poly.type
_entity_poly.pdbx_seq_one_letter_code
_entity_poly.pdbx_strand_id
1 'polypeptide(L)'
;MKTVVFLGYSNSGKTFAIVSVVRELARAGSKVGTLKHIHEEGFTIDTQGKDTWRHAHAGASMVVALAPDEMAIIQKKDTRRMTIDELTRIFAEDGVDYLLVEGLYRKLSRRRGVVRVLCARSKEEVRDLLKVHPRPACILGSGGLREKRVQGITVLKLPKDIGKLMELIR
;
A
#
# COMPACT_ATOMS: atom_id res chain seq x y z
N MET A 1 1.31 10.17 11.87
CA MET A 1 0.93 9.27 10.74
C MET A 1 1.20 7.83 11.11
N LYS A 2 0.20 6.96 11.02
CA LYS A 2 0.30 5.52 11.24
C LYS A 2 0.50 4.80 9.91
N THR A 3 1.46 3.87 9.82
CA THR A 3 1.78 3.17 8.57
C THR A 3 1.32 1.72 8.64
N VAL A 4 0.59 1.28 7.61
CA VAL A 4 0.11 -0.10 7.45
C VAL A 4 0.66 -0.65 6.14
N VAL A 5 1.37 -1.78 6.18
CA VAL A 5 1.88 -2.44 4.97
C VAL A 5 1.10 -3.72 4.69
N PHE A 6 0.66 -3.85 3.44
CA PHE A 6 -0.03 -5.02 2.94
C PHE A 6 0.96 -5.90 2.16
N LEU A 7 1.19 -7.10 2.68
CA LEU A 7 2.14 -8.08 2.17
C LEU A 7 1.39 -9.20 1.45
N GLY A 8 1.98 -9.77 0.42
CA GLY A 8 1.38 -10.90 -0.30
C GLY A 8 1.79 -10.93 -1.77
N TYR A 9 1.59 -12.08 -2.41
CA TYR A 9 1.86 -12.26 -3.84
C TYR A 9 0.88 -11.46 -4.72
N SER A 10 1.15 -11.41 -6.02
CA SER A 10 0.19 -10.85 -6.98
C SER A 10 -1.17 -11.56 -6.86
N ASN A 11 -2.24 -10.81 -7.04
CA ASN A 11 -3.62 -11.32 -6.97
C ASN A 11 -4.03 -11.94 -5.61
N SER A 12 -3.33 -11.64 -4.52
CA SER A 12 -3.69 -12.09 -3.16
C SER A 12 -4.77 -11.23 -2.47
N GLY A 13 -5.34 -10.24 -3.17
CA GLY A 13 -6.40 -9.37 -2.63
C GLY A 13 -5.92 -8.11 -1.92
N LYS A 14 -4.64 -7.73 -2.02
CA LYS A 14 -4.08 -6.52 -1.38
C LYS A 14 -4.83 -5.24 -1.75
N THR A 15 -5.01 -5.00 -3.03
CA THR A 15 -5.69 -3.80 -3.53
C THR A 15 -7.13 -3.69 -3.01
N PHE A 16 -7.86 -4.82 -3.01
CA PHE A 16 -9.22 -4.87 -2.43
C PHE A 16 -9.21 -4.54 -0.94
N ALA A 17 -8.24 -5.08 -0.20
CA ALA A 17 -8.09 -4.80 1.23
C ALA A 17 -7.78 -3.32 1.49
N ILE A 18 -6.85 -2.73 0.74
CA ILE A 18 -6.49 -1.31 0.85
C ILE A 18 -7.71 -0.42 0.56
N VAL A 19 -8.42 -0.67 -0.54
CA VAL A 19 -9.63 0.09 -0.89
C VAL A 19 -10.69 0.00 0.21
N SER A 20 -10.87 -1.19 0.81
CA SER A 20 -11.81 -1.38 1.92
C SER A 20 -11.40 -0.55 3.15
N VAL A 21 -10.12 -0.57 3.51
CA VAL A 21 -9.58 0.20 4.65
C VAL A 21 -9.65 1.72 4.39
N VAL A 22 -9.29 2.16 3.17
CA VAL A 22 -9.41 3.59 2.77
C VAL A 22 -10.83 4.09 3.01
N ARG A 23 -11.84 3.33 2.55
CA ARG A 23 -13.25 3.71 2.72
C ARG A 23 -13.65 3.88 4.19
N GLU A 24 -13.24 2.95 5.05
CA GLU A 24 -13.58 3.00 6.49
C GLU A 24 -12.86 4.16 7.20
N LEU A 25 -11.58 4.39 6.88
CA LEU A 25 -10.82 5.51 7.46
C LEU A 25 -11.35 6.87 6.98
N ALA A 26 -11.64 7.00 5.70
CA ALA A 26 -12.19 8.24 5.12
C ALA A 26 -13.59 8.54 5.68
N ARG A 27 -14.47 7.53 5.84
CA ARG A 27 -15.77 7.71 6.52
C ARG A 27 -15.65 8.14 7.98
N ALA A 28 -14.55 7.74 8.64
CA ALA A 28 -14.24 8.18 10.00
C ALA A 28 -13.55 9.56 10.06
N GLY A 29 -13.42 10.28 8.93
CA GLY A 29 -12.84 11.61 8.85
C GLY A 29 -11.30 11.63 8.84
N SER A 30 -10.62 10.48 8.74
CA SER A 30 -9.16 10.43 8.70
C SER A 30 -8.64 10.77 7.30
N LYS A 31 -7.53 11.51 7.24
CA LYS A 31 -6.79 11.77 6.00
C LYS A 31 -5.90 10.57 5.67
N VAL A 32 -6.16 9.93 4.53
CA VAL A 32 -5.53 8.66 4.15
C VAL A 32 -4.65 8.84 2.92
N GLY A 33 -3.39 8.47 3.02
CA GLY A 33 -2.46 8.35 1.90
C GLY A 33 -2.27 6.88 1.50
N THR A 34 -2.04 6.65 0.22
CA THR A 34 -1.69 5.32 -0.30
C THR A 34 -0.39 5.37 -1.07
N LEU A 35 0.44 4.35 -0.91
CA LEU A 35 1.68 4.19 -1.66
C LEU A 35 1.69 2.80 -2.31
N LYS A 36 1.83 2.76 -3.63
CA LYS A 36 2.00 1.52 -4.40
C LYS A 36 3.39 1.47 -5.00
N HIS A 37 4.13 0.41 -4.72
CA HIS A 37 5.40 0.14 -5.36
C HIS A 37 5.16 -0.64 -6.65
N ILE A 38 5.69 -0.11 -7.75
CA ILE A 38 5.61 -0.67 -9.10
C ILE A 38 7.02 -1.09 -9.50
N HIS A 39 7.17 -2.34 -9.96
CA HIS A 39 8.47 -2.91 -10.34
C HIS A 39 8.78 -2.77 -11.83
N GLU A 40 7.79 -2.37 -12.62
CA GLU A 40 7.90 -2.25 -14.07
C GLU A 40 8.76 -1.04 -14.44
N GLU A 41 9.82 -1.25 -15.19
CA GLU A 41 10.65 -0.18 -15.73
C GLU A 41 9.89 0.58 -16.83
N GLY A 42 10.10 1.90 -16.91
CA GLY A 42 9.40 2.74 -17.87
C GLY A 42 7.94 3.03 -17.56
N PHE A 43 7.40 2.49 -16.44
CA PHE A 43 6.02 2.79 -16.03
C PHE A 43 5.80 4.29 -15.86
N THR A 44 4.67 4.77 -16.36
CA THR A 44 4.16 6.13 -16.08
C THR A 44 2.67 6.07 -15.73
N ILE A 45 2.25 6.91 -14.79
CA ILE A 45 0.83 7.12 -14.47
C ILE A 45 0.17 8.06 -15.49
N ASP A 46 0.99 8.83 -16.23
CA ASP A 46 0.52 9.79 -17.22
C ASP A 46 0.01 9.11 -18.50
N THR A 47 -0.86 9.76 -19.20
CA THR A 47 -1.42 9.27 -20.47
C THR A 47 -0.56 9.71 -21.65
N GLN A 48 -0.06 8.75 -22.41
CA GLN A 48 0.75 9.01 -23.59
C GLN A 48 0.03 9.96 -24.57
N GLY A 49 0.77 10.96 -25.07
CA GLY A 49 0.29 11.95 -26.04
C GLY A 49 -0.43 13.15 -25.43
N LYS A 50 -0.74 13.17 -24.13
CA LYS A 50 -1.25 14.37 -23.45
C LYS A 50 -0.14 15.38 -23.20
N ASP A 51 -0.50 16.63 -22.93
CA ASP A 51 0.49 17.72 -22.81
C ASP A 51 1.49 17.47 -21.67
N THR A 52 1.04 17.01 -20.52
CA THR A 52 1.90 16.63 -19.38
C THR A 52 2.92 15.56 -19.76
N TRP A 53 2.48 14.52 -20.48
CA TRP A 53 3.34 13.47 -21.00
C TRP A 53 4.38 14.04 -22.00
N ARG A 54 3.95 14.93 -22.90
CA ARG A 54 4.84 15.58 -23.88
C ARG A 54 5.90 16.45 -23.21
N HIS A 55 5.52 17.21 -22.17
CA HIS A 55 6.47 18.00 -21.39
C HIS A 55 7.54 17.11 -20.72
N ALA A 56 7.12 16.01 -20.05
CA ALA A 56 8.02 15.06 -19.44
C ALA A 56 8.93 14.39 -20.48
N HIS A 57 8.39 14.05 -21.66
CA HIS A 57 9.12 13.38 -22.74
C HIS A 57 10.13 14.32 -23.43
N ALA A 58 9.84 15.63 -23.44
CA ALA A 58 10.77 16.65 -23.93
C ALA A 58 11.93 16.95 -22.96
N GLY A 59 11.96 16.34 -21.78
CA GLY A 59 13.07 16.43 -20.83
C GLY A 59 12.76 17.20 -19.54
N ALA A 60 11.51 17.57 -19.26
CA ALA A 60 11.15 18.17 -17.99
C ALA A 60 11.35 17.14 -16.86
N SER A 61 12.17 17.48 -15.84
CA SER A 61 12.42 16.63 -14.68
C SER A 61 11.22 16.56 -13.72
N MET A 62 10.35 17.57 -13.76
CA MET A 62 9.12 17.64 -12.98
C MET A 62 8.02 18.32 -13.81
N VAL A 63 6.84 17.73 -13.77
CA VAL A 63 5.62 18.29 -14.38
C VAL A 63 4.55 18.37 -13.29
N VAL A 64 3.90 19.53 -13.16
CA VAL A 64 2.77 19.73 -12.26
C VAL A 64 1.54 20.04 -13.10
N ALA A 65 0.48 19.28 -12.92
CA ALA A 65 -0.83 19.55 -13.48
C ALA A 65 -1.77 20.03 -12.39
N LEU A 66 -2.47 21.14 -12.65
CA LEU A 66 -3.44 21.73 -11.75
C LEU A 66 -4.82 21.70 -12.40
N ALA A 67 -5.76 21.08 -11.74
CA ALA A 67 -7.18 21.14 -12.03
C ALA A 67 -7.92 21.76 -10.83
N PRO A 68 -9.20 22.15 -10.96
CA PRO A 68 -9.93 22.81 -9.86
C PRO A 68 -9.96 22.03 -8.55
N ASP A 69 -9.94 20.70 -8.60
CA ASP A 69 -10.09 19.77 -7.48
C ASP A 69 -8.97 18.71 -7.40
N GLU A 70 -7.96 18.77 -8.28
CA GLU A 70 -6.87 17.81 -8.33
C GLU A 70 -5.53 18.49 -8.69
N MET A 71 -4.48 18.10 -7.97
CA MET A 71 -3.10 18.41 -8.33
C MET A 71 -2.33 17.11 -8.53
N ALA A 72 -1.70 16.95 -9.70
CA ALA A 72 -0.78 15.85 -9.97
C ALA A 72 0.67 16.35 -10.10
N ILE A 73 1.60 15.64 -9.46
CA ILE A 73 3.05 15.93 -9.56
C ILE A 73 3.75 14.70 -10.13
N ILE A 74 4.37 14.83 -11.27
CA ILE A 74 5.14 13.78 -11.93
C ILE A 74 6.62 14.17 -11.90
N GLN A 75 7.43 13.40 -11.16
CA GLN A 75 8.88 13.59 -11.10
C GLN A 75 9.60 12.44 -11.80
N LYS A 76 10.43 12.74 -12.78
CA LYS A 76 11.30 11.80 -13.48
C LYS A 76 12.65 11.72 -12.74
N LYS A 77 12.76 10.74 -11.84
CA LYS A 77 13.95 10.51 -11.01
C LYS A 77 14.17 9.03 -10.70
N ASP A 78 15.40 8.65 -10.36
CA ASP A 78 15.67 7.30 -9.85
C ASP A 78 15.11 7.12 -8.44
N THR A 79 13.98 6.43 -8.35
CA THR A 79 13.30 6.15 -7.07
C THR A 79 13.87 4.95 -6.31
N ARG A 80 14.79 4.16 -6.92
CA ARG A 80 15.39 2.96 -6.30
C ARG A 80 16.20 3.32 -5.05
N ARG A 81 16.81 4.51 -5.05
CA ARG A 81 17.63 5.05 -3.96
C ARG A 81 16.84 5.78 -2.88
N MET A 82 15.56 6.06 -3.11
CA MET A 82 14.74 6.77 -2.11
C MET A 82 14.64 5.96 -0.83
N THR A 83 14.88 6.64 0.29
CA THR A 83 14.68 6.08 1.63
C THR A 83 13.20 6.07 1.99
N ILE A 84 12.84 5.24 2.99
CA ILE A 84 11.48 5.25 3.52
C ILE A 84 11.13 6.59 4.16
N ASP A 85 12.09 7.26 4.78
CA ASP A 85 11.86 8.54 5.43
C ASP A 85 11.57 9.64 4.41
N GLU A 86 12.26 9.66 3.26
CA GLU A 86 11.92 10.56 2.15
C GLU A 86 10.52 10.28 1.58
N LEU A 87 10.17 9.00 1.39
CA LEU A 87 8.84 8.62 0.90
C LEU A 87 7.73 9.00 1.89
N THR A 88 7.93 8.74 3.19
CA THR A 88 6.91 9.02 4.20
C THR A 88 6.75 10.51 4.48
N ARG A 89 7.81 11.31 4.26
CA ARG A 89 7.77 12.77 4.41
C ARG A 89 6.74 13.41 3.48
N ILE A 90 6.62 12.96 2.24
CA ILE A 90 5.62 13.45 1.27
C ILE A 90 4.21 13.42 1.86
N PHE A 91 3.87 12.33 2.57
CA PHE A 91 2.55 12.19 3.20
C PHE A 91 2.43 12.94 4.52
N ALA A 92 3.52 13.05 5.27
CA ALA A 92 3.55 13.76 6.56
C ALA A 92 3.37 15.27 6.36
N GLU A 93 3.99 15.85 5.35
CA GLU A 93 3.86 17.27 4.98
C GLU A 93 2.43 17.61 4.56
N ASP A 94 1.71 16.66 3.96
CA ASP A 94 0.30 16.80 3.61
C ASP A 94 -0.66 16.49 4.79
N GLY A 95 -0.15 16.21 6.00
CA GLY A 95 -0.96 15.94 7.19
C GLY A 95 -1.74 14.63 7.16
N VAL A 96 -1.24 13.60 6.47
CA VAL A 96 -1.86 12.27 6.39
C VAL A 96 -1.83 11.58 7.75
N ASP A 97 -2.99 11.07 8.21
CA ASP A 97 -3.12 10.31 9.45
C ASP A 97 -2.67 8.86 9.29
N TYR A 98 -3.08 8.24 8.18
CA TYR A 98 -2.79 6.84 7.85
C TYR A 98 -2.14 6.70 6.48
N LEU A 99 -0.99 6.04 6.41
CA LEU A 99 -0.33 5.65 5.17
C LEU A 99 -0.50 4.14 4.95
N LEU A 100 -1.22 3.77 3.88
CA LEU A 100 -1.42 2.38 3.47
C LEU A 100 -0.47 2.06 2.32
N VAL A 101 0.34 1.02 2.46
CA VAL A 101 1.40 0.71 1.50
C VAL A 101 1.16 -0.65 0.86
N GLU A 102 1.13 -0.67 -0.47
CA GLU A 102 1.17 -1.89 -1.28
C GLU A 102 2.58 -2.10 -1.83
N GLY A 103 3.23 -3.17 -1.43
CA GLY A 103 4.62 -3.44 -1.82
C GLY A 103 5.64 -2.86 -0.84
N LEU A 104 6.86 -2.56 -1.33
CA LEU A 104 8.01 -2.07 -0.51
C LEU A 104 8.32 -2.93 0.72
N TYR A 105 7.92 -4.20 0.71
CA TYR A 105 7.99 -5.09 1.85
C TYR A 105 9.42 -5.22 2.42
N ARG A 106 10.45 -5.24 1.57
CA ARG A 106 11.86 -5.34 2.01
C ARG A 106 12.29 -4.15 2.85
N LYS A 107 11.77 -2.95 2.55
CA LYS A 107 12.11 -1.72 3.25
C LYS A 107 11.25 -1.49 4.51
N LEU A 108 9.98 -1.92 4.50
CA LEU A 108 8.99 -1.59 5.54
C LEU A 108 8.68 -2.72 6.50
N SER A 109 8.76 -3.99 6.08
CA SER A 109 8.25 -5.10 6.88
C SER A 109 8.97 -5.27 8.22
N ARG A 110 10.23 -4.84 8.34
CA ARG A 110 11.03 -4.91 9.58
C ARG A 110 11.08 -3.61 10.37
N ARG A 111 10.46 -2.53 9.86
CA ARG A 111 10.46 -1.24 10.56
C ARG A 111 9.56 -1.29 11.79
N ARG A 112 10.01 -0.72 12.91
CA ARG A 112 9.20 -0.57 14.14
C ARG A 112 8.04 0.39 13.88
N GLY A 113 6.90 0.17 14.58
CA GLY A 113 5.71 1.03 14.47
C GLY A 113 4.88 0.81 13.19
N VAL A 114 5.28 -0.10 12.29
CA VAL A 114 4.51 -0.45 11.10
C VAL A 114 3.59 -1.62 11.40
N VAL A 115 2.29 -1.46 11.15
CA VAL A 115 1.31 -2.55 11.19
C VAL A 115 1.44 -3.37 9.92
N ARG A 116 1.57 -4.69 10.05
CA ARG A 116 1.69 -5.64 8.93
C ARG A 116 0.43 -6.44 8.77
N VAL A 117 -0.12 -6.45 7.57
CA VAL A 117 -1.27 -7.25 7.16
C VAL A 117 -0.83 -8.17 6.04
N LEU A 118 -1.00 -9.48 6.23
CA LEU A 118 -0.63 -10.48 5.23
C LEU A 118 -1.85 -10.85 4.41
N CYS A 119 -1.81 -10.72 3.09
CA CYS A 119 -2.85 -11.17 2.18
C CYS A 119 -2.41 -12.49 1.52
N ALA A 120 -3.22 -13.54 1.65
CA ALA A 120 -2.88 -14.87 1.14
C ALA A 120 -4.13 -15.64 0.67
N ARG A 121 -3.94 -16.54 -0.30
CA ARG A 121 -4.97 -17.40 -0.88
C ARG A 121 -4.93 -18.83 -0.35
N SER A 122 -3.79 -19.24 0.24
CA SER A 122 -3.58 -20.59 0.75
C SER A 122 -2.67 -20.60 1.99
N LYS A 123 -2.63 -21.73 2.70
CA LYS A 123 -1.71 -21.96 3.83
C LYS A 123 -0.24 -21.96 3.40
N GLU A 124 0.03 -22.45 2.21
CA GLU A 124 1.38 -22.52 1.62
C GLU A 124 1.90 -21.11 1.41
N GLU A 125 1.11 -20.23 0.80
CA GLU A 125 1.48 -18.81 0.66
C GLU A 125 1.76 -18.14 2.01
N VAL A 126 0.95 -18.40 3.03
CA VAL A 126 1.19 -17.91 4.39
C VAL A 126 2.52 -18.41 4.94
N ARG A 127 2.79 -19.72 4.84
CA ARG A 127 4.03 -20.33 5.35
C ARG A 127 5.26 -19.74 4.67
N ASP A 128 5.22 -19.57 3.35
CA ASP A 128 6.35 -19.02 2.59
C ASP A 128 6.61 -17.55 2.91
N LEU A 129 5.56 -16.76 3.01
CA LEU A 129 5.68 -15.34 3.39
C LEU A 129 6.19 -15.17 4.82
N LEU A 130 5.81 -16.04 5.76
CA LEU A 130 6.29 -15.99 7.15
C LEU A 130 7.76 -16.39 7.32
N LYS A 131 8.37 -17.10 6.34
CA LYS A 131 9.82 -17.37 6.34
C LYS A 131 10.66 -16.11 6.14
N VAL A 132 10.13 -15.13 5.41
CA VAL A 132 10.87 -13.94 4.96
C VAL A 132 10.38 -12.64 5.59
N HIS A 133 9.18 -12.63 6.19
CA HIS A 133 8.59 -11.46 6.82
C HIS A 133 8.36 -11.65 8.31
N PRO A 134 8.48 -10.58 9.12
CA PRO A 134 8.07 -10.62 10.51
C PRO A 134 6.58 -10.96 10.66
N ARG A 135 6.22 -11.49 11.83
CA ARG A 135 4.84 -11.85 12.15
C ARG A 135 3.87 -10.68 11.89
N PRO A 136 2.81 -10.87 11.10
CA PRO A 136 1.80 -9.84 10.85
C PRO A 136 0.78 -9.78 12.00
N ALA A 137 0.06 -8.66 12.09
CA ALA A 137 -1.06 -8.48 13.01
C ALA A 137 -2.22 -9.43 12.69
N CYS A 138 -2.48 -9.64 11.40
CA CYS A 138 -3.47 -10.62 10.91
C CYS A 138 -3.14 -11.08 9.49
N ILE A 139 -3.87 -12.09 9.04
CA ILE A 139 -3.90 -12.57 7.68
C ILE A 139 -5.27 -12.19 7.08
N LEU A 140 -5.27 -11.60 5.91
CA LEU A 140 -6.48 -11.46 5.08
C LEU A 140 -6.53 -12.64 4.10
N GLY A 141 -7.44 -13.54 4.38
CA GLY A 141 -7.62 -14.71 3.55
C GLY A 141 -8.53 -14.44 2.35
N SER A 142 -8.06 -14.78 1.16
CA SER A 142 -8.84 -14.78 -0.09
C SER A 142 -8.81 -16.17 -0.74
N GLY A 143 -9.55 -16.36 -1.83
CA GLY A 143 -9.55 -17.62 -2.56
C GLY A 143 -9.90 -18.82 -1.69
N GLY A 144 -9.00 -19.81 -1.67
CA GLY A 144 -9.18 -21.09 -0.99
C GLY A 144 -8.83 -21.12 0.51
N LEU A 145 -8.26 -20.05 1.07
CA LEU A 145 -7.88 -20.03 2.49
C LEU A 145 -9.14 -19.94 3.39
N ARG A 146 -9.56 -21.06 3.96
CA ARG A 146 -10.80 -21.18 4.75
C ARG A 146 -10.57 -21.20 6.27
N GLU A 147 -9.35 -21.39 6.72
CA GLU A 147 -8.98 -21.50 8.11
C GLU A 147 -9.25 -20.22 8.89
N LYS A 148 -9.61 -20.36 10.18
CA LYS A 148 -9.74 -19.23 11.10
C LYS A 148 -8.38 -18.76 11.65
N ARG A 149 -7.39 -19.65 11.63
CA ARG A 149 -6.00 -19.36 12.06
C ARG A 149 -4.99 -20.17 11.24
N VAL A 150 -3.84 -19.57 10.94
CA VAL A 150 -2.68 -20.24 10.35
C VAL A 150 -1.45 -19.83 11.16
N GLN A 151 -0.69 -20.82 11.65
CA GLN A 151 0.47 -20.61 12.55
C GLN A 151 0.16 -19.68 13.74
N GLY A 152 -1.03 -19.84 14.34
CA GLY A 152 -1.48 -19.03 15.48
C GLY A 152 -1.87 -17.58 15.13
N ILE A 153 -1.84 -17.18 13.85
CA ILE A 153 -2.26 -15.84 13.39
C ILE A 153 -3.71 -15.91 12.93
N THR A 154 -4.51 -14.95 13.37
CA THR A 154 -5.93 -14.87 12.99
C THR A 154 -6.08 -14.56 11.51
N VAL A 155 -6.96 -15.31 10.84
CA VAL A 155 -7.36 -15.08 9.46
C VAL A 155 -8.70 -14.34 9.46
N LEU A 156 -8.72 -13.18 8.83
CA LEU A 156 -9.91 -12.35 8.63
C LEU A 156 -10.38 -12.44 7.18
N LYS A 157 -11.67 -12.25 6.96
CA LYS A 157 -12.33 -12.28 5.65
C LYS A 157 -13.04 -10.96 5.38
N LEU A 158 -12.63 -10.26 4.33
CA LEU A 158 -13.33 -9.05 3.90
C LEU A 158 -14.50 -9.40 2.93
N PRO A 159 -15.58 -8.63 2.99
CA PRO A 159 -15.82 -7.45 3.86
C PRO A 159 -16.27 -7.78 5.29
N LYS A 160 -16.62 -9.05 5.59
CA LYS A 160 -17.27 -9.48 6.84
C LYS A 160 -16.51 -9.03 8.11
N ASP A 161 -15.18 -9.18 8.11
CA ASP A 161 -14.35 -8.91 9.29
C ASP A 161 -13.68 -7.52 9.24
N ILE A 162 -14.23 -6.56 8.48
CA ILE A 162 -13.62 -5.22 8.34
C ILE A 162 -13.46 -4.51 9.69
N GLY A 163 -14.44 -4.61 10.58
CA GLY A 163 -14.39 -4.02 11.92
C GLY A 163 -13.18 -4.52 12.72
N LYS A 164 -12.94 -5.84 12.73
CA LYS A 164 -11.77 -6.43 13.41
C LYS A 164 -10.45 -5.99 12.80
N LEU A 165 -10.40 -5.83 11.46
CA LEU A 165 -9.21 -5.29 10.81
C LEU A 165 -8.96 -3.86 11.25
N MET A 166 -10.01 -3.03 11.32
CA MET A 166 -9.90 -1.64 11.76
C MET A 166 -9.42 -1.51 13.19
N GLU A 167 -9.85 -2.38 14.11
CA GLU A 167 -9.34 -2.43 15.49
C GLU A 167 -7.82 -2.71 15.56
N LEU A 168 -7.31 -3.56 14.68
CA LEU A 168 -5.86 -3.86 14.58
C LEU A 168 -5.04 -2.74 13.95
N ILE A 169 -5.68 -1.90 13.13
CA ILE A 169 -5.03 -0.80 12.42
C ILE A 169 -5.07 0.51 13.24
N ARG A 170 -6.09 0.72 14.06
CA ARG A 170 -6.25 1.89 14.95
C ARG A 170 -5.35 1.78 16.17
#